data_fecf81578bff4fd0fbd4f3f064c1b1ad
#
_entry.id   fecf81578bff4fd0fbd4f3f064c1b1ad
#
_cell.length_a   1.000
_cell.length_b   1.000
_cell.length_c   1.000
_cell.angle_alpha   90.00
_cell.angle_beta   90.00
_cell.angle_gamma   90.00
#
_symmetry.space_group_name_H-M   'P 1'
#
loop_
_entity.id
_entity.type
_entity.pdbx_description
1 polymer ?
#
loop_
_entity_poly.entity_id
_entity_poly.type
_entity_poly.pdbx_seq_one_letter_code
_entity_poly.pdbx_strand_id
1 'polypeptide(L)'
;MANLWNDLISKLPNPHFLQTHEWGQVKAKYGWIPYYAVWTDDGKFHFSQTTDSLSLITGQCVAAALILKKQVLSQGFAARLSILYAPKGPLLDWKNEHLRDRVLNDLQTVAKKQGAIFLKIDPDIVLGRGVPNNADDVPDDAGQAARSELMRRGWGYSSDQIQFQNTVLIDLSVPVNEMLARMKPKTRYNIRLAEKKGVGFRVGGVGDLPMLYKMYAETSVRDGFVIRDENYYKTVWRLFMQSTIHGQPSALPLIAEVNNEPVAAIFLFMFAGRAYYVYGMSRNIHREKMPAYLLQWEAMKIAGANGCAAYDLWGAPDVFDESDSMWGVYRFKEGLGGEVVRTLGAYDFAPNKLWYKLYAEIMPRVLDVMRSRGKEKTKQGLG
;
A
#
# COMPACT_ATOMS: atom_id res chain seq x y z
N MET A 1 -12.85 17.61 -9.34
CA MET A 1 -13.08 17.44 -7.89
C MET A 1 -12.18 16.38 -7.27
N ALA A 2 -11.96 15.21 -7.89
CA ALA A 2 -11.00 14.21 -7.40
C ALA A 2 -9.58 14.78 -7.19
N ASN A 3 -9.15 15.65 -8.08
CA ASN A 3 -7.85 16.29 -8.02
C ASN A 3 -7.64 17.16 -6.76
N LEU A 4 -8.70 17.84 -6.26
CA LEU A 4 -8.55 18.70 -5.09
C LEU A 4 -8.12 17.94 -3.83
N TRP A 5 -8.67 16.74 -3.58
CA TRP A 5 -8.24 15.90 -2.45
C TRP A 5 -6.81 15.40 -2.64
N ASN A 6 -6.51 14.86 -3.84
CA ASN A 6 -5.18 14.33 -4.14
C ASN A 6 -4.12 15.43 -4.10
N ASP A 7 -4.43 16.63 -4.63
CA ASP A 7 -3.55 17.80 -4.57
C ASP A 7 -3.29 18.25 -3.13
N LEU A 8 -4.32 18.18 -2.28
CA LEU A 8 -4.20 18.53 -0.87
C LEU A 8 -3.29 17.55 -0.13
N ILE A 9 -3.54 16.25 -0.26
CA ILE A 9 -2.76 15.24 0.46
C ILE A 9 -1.34 15.07 -0.09
N SER A 10 -1.09 15.40 -1.36
CA SER A 10 0.25 15.32 -1.96
C SER A 10 1.28 16.25 -1.33
N LYS A 11 0.81 17.31 -0.64
CA LYS A 11 1.64 18.34 0.02
C LYS A 11 1.92 18.01 1.48
N LEU A 12 1.25 17.01 2.04
CA LEU A 12 1.44 16.58 3.43
C LEU A 12 2.67 15.65 3.58
N PRO A 13 3.23 15.51 4.79
CA PRO A 13 4.29 14.55 5.04
C PRO A 13 3.87 13.10 4.74
N ASN A 14 4.77 12.34 4.11
CA ASN A 14 4.59 10.92 3.78
C ASN A 14 3.27 10.61 3.03
N PRO A 15 2.95 11.36 1.94
CA PRO A 15 1.73 11.12 1.18
C PRO A 15 1.73 9.70 0.58
N HIS A 16 0.57 9.05 0.61
CA HIS A 16 0.50 7.65 0.18
C HIS A 16 -0.69 7.40 -0.75
N PHE A 17 -0.52 6.59 -1.81
CA PHE A 17 -1.57 6.33 -2.80
C PHE A 17 -2.83 5.65 -2.22
N LEU A 18 -2.71 4.92 -1.09
CA LEU A 18 -3.85 4.35 -0.37
C LEU A 18 -4.72 5.41 0.34
N GLN A 19 -4.25 6.66 0.38
CA GLN A 19 -5.02 7.80 0.88
C GLN A 19 -5.69 8.62 -0.23
N THR A 20 -5.52 8.23 -1.50
CA THR A 20 -6.10 8.95 -2.65
C THR A 20 -7.61 8.78 -2.75
N HIS A 21 -8.24 9.70 -3.49
CA HIS A 21 -9.67 9.63 -3.81
C HIS A 21 -10.02 8.34 -4.56
N GLU A 22 -9.19 7.91 -5.49
CA GLU A 22 -9.37 6.68 -6.27
C GLU A 22 -9.44 5.45 -5.37
N TRP A 23 -8.60 5.40 -4.32
CA TRP A 23 -8.68 4.31 -3.35
C TRP A 23 -10.00 4.33 -2.58
N GLY A 24 -10.47 5.52 -2.18
CA GLY A 24 -11.80 5.71 -1.60
C GLY A 24 -12.91 5.19 -2.52
N GLN A 25 -12.86 5.53 -3.81
CA GLN A 25 -13.81 5.05 -4.82
C GLN A 25 -13.77 3.53 -5.01
N VAL A 26 -12.57 2.93 -5.07
CA VAL A 26 -12.42 1.46 -5.10
C VAL A 26 -13.14 0.87 -3.89
N LYS A 27 -12.84 1.34 -2.69
CA LYS A 27 -13.41 0.79 -1.45
C LYS A 27 -14.92 0.98 -1.36
N ALA A 28 -15.44 2.10 -1.86
CA ALA A 28 -16.88 2.34 -1.91
C ALA A 28 -17.63 1.28 -2.73
N LYS A 29 -17.08 0.83 -3.87
CA LYS A 29 -17.67 -0.26 -4.67
C LYS A 29 -17.72 -1.62 -3.95
N TYR A 30 -16.96 -1.78 -2.88
CA TYR A 30 -16.86 -3.03 -2.11
C TYR A 30 -17.38 -2.89 -0.67
N GLY A 31 -18.36 -1.99 -0.48
CA GLY A 31 -19.14 -1.89 0.75
C GLY A 31 -18.46 -1.12 1.88
N TRP A 32 -17.49 -0.27 1.57
CA TRP A 32 -16.93 0.71 2.49
C TRP A 32 -17.51 2.08 2.19
N ILE A 33 -17.63 2.91 3.21
CA ILE A 33 -18.04 4.31 3.09
C ILE A 33 -16.80 5.17 3.33
N PRO A 34 -16.29 5.89 2.31
CA PRO A 34 -15.14 6.78 2.49
C PRO A 34 -15.56 8.04 3.23
N TYR A 35 -14.71 8.49 4.15
CA TYR A 35 -14.77 9.81 4.80
C TYR A 35 -13.43 10.50 4.59
N TYR A 36 -13.51 11.80 4.32
CA TYR A 36 -12.38 12.69 4.12
C TYR A 36 -12.25 13.59 5.33
N ALA A 37 -11.21 13.40 6.11
CA ALA A 37 -10.91 14.17 7.31
C ALA A 37 -9.79 15.18 7.00
N VAL A 38 -9.97 16.45 7.34
CA VAL A 38 -9.01 17.53 7.12
C VAL A 38 -8.88 18.36 8.39
N TRP A 39 -7.64 18.64 8.78
CA TRP A 39 -7.30 19.55 9.87
C TRP A 39 -6.56 20.74 9.28
N THR A 40 -6.97 21.94 9.70
CA THR A 40 -6.41 23.21 9.24
C THR A 40 -5.63 23.91 10.34
N ASP A 41 -4.75 24.81 9.96
CA ASP A 41 -3.91 25.60 10.86
C ASP A 41 -4.71 26.58 11.73
N ASP A 42 -5.90 27.01 11.28
CA ASP A 42 -6.84 27.85 12.04
C ASP A 42 -7.64 27.09 13.12
N GLY A 43 -7.27 25.82 13.37
CA GLY A 43 -7.87 25.02 14.44
C GLY A 43 -9.13 24.26 14.05
N LYS A 44 -9.61 24.32 12.81
CA LYS A 44 -10.83 23.61 12.39
C LYS A 44 -10.56 22.15 12.01
N PHE A 45 -11.59 21.33 12.22
CA PHE A 45 -11.65 19.93 11.81
C PHE A 45 -12.87 19.69 10.92
N HIS A 46 -12.64 19.19 9.72
CA HIS A 46 -13.65 18.86 8.73
C HIS A 46 -13.72 17.35 8.54
N PHE A 47 -14.94 16.79 8.55
CA PHE A 47 -15.17 15.36 8.37
C PHE A 47 -16.38 15.13 7.47
N SER A 48 -16.17 14.70 6.23
CA SER A 48 -17.19 14.60 5.19
C SER A 48 -17.10 13.30 4.39
N GLN A 49 -18.23 12.84 3.86
CA GLN A 49 -18.27 11.69 2.93
C GLN A 49 -17.93 12.09 1.48
N THR A 50 -17.96 13.38 1.18
CA THR A 50 -17.67 13.91 -0.16
C THR A 50 -16.48 14.86 -0.14
N THR A 51 -15.83 15.00 -1.27
CA THR A 51 -14.75 15.98 -1.47
C THR A 51 -15.26 17.36 -1.87
N ASP A 52 -16.57 17.54 -2.08
CA ASP A 52 -17.15 18.80 -2.55
C ASP A 52 -16.99 19.92 -1.51
N SER A 53 -17.10 19.59 -0.24
CA SER A 53 -16.92 20.53 0.87
C SER A 53 -15.47 21.03 1.04
N LEU A 54 -14.49 20.38 0.39
CA LEU A 54 -13.08 20.79 0.49
C LEU A 54 -12.83 22.16 -0.12
N SER A 55 -13.60 22.56 -1.13
CA SER A 55 -13.51 23.89 -1.73
C SER A 55 -13.95 25.03 -0.79
N LEU A 56 -14.66 24.69 0.28
CA LEU A 56 -15.16 25.63 1.29
C LEU A 56 -14.21 25.73 2.50
N ILE A 57 -13.14 24.92 2.53
CA ILE A 57 -12.18 24.93 3.64
C ILE A 57 -11.34 26.20 3.55
N THR A 58 -11.40 27.00 4.61
CA THR A 58 -10.52 28.14 4.85
C THR A 58 -9.37 27.72 5.75
N GLY A 59 -8.19 28.26 5.53
CA GLY A 59 -6.98 27.86 6.25
C GLY A 59 -6.15 26.81 5.49
N GLN A 60 -4.89 26.69 5.90
CA GLN A 60 -3.95 25.72 5.32
C GLN A 60 -4.22 24.33 5.91
N CYS A 61 -4.28 23.30 5.04
CA CYS A 61 -4.33 21.92 5.49
C CYS A 61 -2.98 21.53 6.12
N VAL A 62 -3.03 21.08 7.38
CA VAL A 62 -1.85 20.61 8.13
C VAL A 62 -1.88 19.11 8.41
N ALA A 63 -3.05 18.49 8.30
CA ALA A 63 -3.21 17.03 8.36
C ALA A 63 -4.44 16.58 7.59
N ALA A 64 -4.42 15.32 7.10
CA ALA A 64 -5.58 14.72 6.42
C ALA A 64 -5.62 13.20 6.62
N ALA A 65 -6.81 12.63 6.47
CA ALA A 65 -7.00 11.18 6.44
C ALA A 65 -8.21 10.77 5.58
N LEU A 66 -8.00 9.82 4.65
CA LEU A 66 -9.08 9.02 4.11
C LEU A 66 -9.42 7.94 5.14
N ILE A 67 -10.62 7.97 5.69
CA ILE A 67 -11.11 7.01 6.69
C ILE A 67 -12.21 6.19 6.04
N LEU A 68 -12.02 4.89 5.98
CA LEU A 68 -12.95 3.93 5.40
C LEU A 68 -13.81 3.34 6.53
N LYS A 69 -15.13 3.51 6.45
CA LYS A 69 -16.09 2.93 7.40
C LYS A 69 -16.76 1.72 6.79
N LYS A 70 -16.85 0.63 7.53
CA LYS A 70 -17.63 -0.55 7.16
C LYS A 70 -18.54 -0.96 8.30
N GLN A 71 -19.83 -1.12 8.01
CA GLN A 71 -20.78 -1.69 8.96
C GLN A 71 -20.52 -3.19 9.11
N VAL A 72 -20.61 -3.69 10.35
CA VAL A 72 -20.33 -5.11 10.64
C VAL A 72 -21.52 -5.98 10.21
N LEU A 73 -22.74 -5.50 10.45
CA LEU A 73 -23.98 -6.17 10.02
C LEU A 73 -24.92 -5.11 9.41
N SER A 74 -25.78 -5.58 8.49
CA SER A 74 -26.75 -4.71 7.80
C SER A 74 -28.06 -4.51 8.55
N GLN A 75 -28.35 -5.33 9.58
CA GLN A 75 -29.63 -5.32 10.30
C GLN A 75 -29.44 -5.59 11.81
N GLY A 76 -30.43 -5.20 12.62
CA GLY A 76 -30.48 -5.42 14.06
C GLY A 76 -29.61 -4.43 14.87
N PHE A 77 -29.45 -4.69 16.17
CA PHE A 77 -28.67 -3.84 17.07
C PHE A 77 -27.22 -3.68 16.62
N ALA A 78 -26.63 -4.72 16.07
CA ALA A 78 -25.25 -4.69 15.57
C ALA A 78 -25.08 -3.91 14.26
N ALA A 79 -26.17 -3.46 13.60
CA ALA A 79 -26.09 -2.55 12.46
C ALA A 79 -25.55 -1.15 12.86
N ARG A 80 -25.54 -0.84 14.15
CA ARG A 80 -24.91 0.38 14.69
C ARG A 80 -23.40 0.25 14.86
N LEU A 81 -22.88 -0.98 14.83
CA LEU A 81 -21.46 -1.25 14.98
C LEU A 81 -20.73 -1.15 13.64
N SER A 82 -19.62 -0.46 13.65
CA SER A 82 -18.78 -0.30 12.48
C SER A 82 -17.31 -0.56 12.78
N ILE A 83 -16.51 -0.73 11.76
CA ILE A 83 -15.06 -0.64 11.82
C ILE A 83 -14.62 0.56 11.00
N LEU A 84 -13.60 1.25 11.47
CA LEU A 84 -12.96 2.36 10.76
C LEU A 84 -11.52 1.99 10.43
N TYR A 85 -11.07 2.37 9.26
CA TYR A 85 -9.69 2.13 8.82
C TYR A 85 -9.14 3.30 8.01
N ALA A 86 -8.00 3.84 8.41
CA ALA A 86 -7.25 4.85 7.67
C ALA A 86 -5.97 4.23 7.10
N PRO A 87 -6.02 3.66 5.86
CA PRO A 87 -4.88 2.96 5.26
C PRO A 87 -3.70 3.91 5.03
N LYS A 88 -2.54 3.60 5.61
CA LYS A 88 -1.34 4.47 5.55
C LYS A 88 -1.60 5.91 5.98
N GLY A 89 -2.56 6.11 6.88
CA GLY A 89 -2.92 7.40 7.46
C GLY A 89 -3.05 7.34 8.98
N PRO A 90 -3.26 8.50 9.61
CA PRO A 90 -3.39 9.85 9.05
C PRO A 90 -2.05 10.45 8.55
N LEU A 91 -2.15 11.36 7.57
CA LEU A 91 -1.03 12.11 7.02
C LEU A 91 -0.84 13.41 7.82
N LEU A 92 0.27 13.54 8.51
CA LEU A 92 0.63 14.74 9.30
C LEU A 92 2.13 14.74 9.60
N ASP A 93 2.63 15.86 10.10
CA ASP A 93 3.94 15.88 10.74
C ASP A 93 3.86 15.25 12.15
N TRP A 94 4.25 14.00 12.26
CA TRP A 94 4.22 13.25 13.52
C TRP A 94 5.20 13.78 14.58
N LYS A 95 6.16 14.62 14.20
CA LYS A 95 7.09 15.30 15.13
C LYS A 95 6.43 16.50 15.80
N ASN A 96 5.40 17.07 15.18
CA ASN A 96 4.62 18.16 15.76
C ASN A 96 3.64 17.59 16.81
N GLU A 97 4.02 17.67 18.09
CA GLU A 97 3.27 17.09 19.19
C GLU A 97 1.85 17.67 19.32
N HIS A 98 1.70 18.98 19.18
CA HIS A 98 0.37 19.63 19.27
C HIS A 98 -0.56 19.16 18.15
N LEU A 99 -0.06 19.09 16.92
CA LEU A 99 -0.84 18.60 15.79
C LEU A 99 -1.19 17.11 15.95
N ARG A 100 -0.22 16.28 16.33
CA ARG A 100 -0.41 14.86 16.59
C ARG A 100 -1.49 14.63 17.65
N ASP A 101 -1.39 15.35 18.77
CA ASP A 101 -2.33 15.23 19.88
C ASP A 101 -3.74 15.60 19.48
N ARG A 102 -3.90 16.70 18.74
CA ARG A 102 -5.17 17.14 18.19
C ARG A 102 -5.76 16.10 17.25
N VAL A 103 -5.00 15.64 16.26
CA VAL A 103 -5.46 14.65 15.28
C VAL A 103 -5.89 13.35 15.96
N LEU A 104 -5.10 12.83 16.91
CA LEU A 104 -5.44 11.61 17.63
C LEU A 104 -6.69 11.78 18.52
N ASN A 105 -6.89 12.93 19.17
CA ASN A 105 -8.09 13.21 19.96
C ASN A 105 -9.35 13.25 19.07
N ASP A 106 -9.27 13.90 17.91
CA ASP A 106 -10.38 13.98 16.97
C ASP A 106 -10.71 12.62 16.38
N LEU A 107 -9.71 11.81 16.01
CA LEU A 107 -9.89 10.44 15.53
C LEU A 107 -10.56 9.55 16.58
N GLN A 108 -10.14 9.63 17.85
CA GLN A 108 -10.79 8.91 18.94
C GLN A 108 -12.25 9.35 19.13
N THR A 109 -12.53 10.64 18.97
CA THR A 109 -13.87 11.20 19.04
C THR A 109 -14.74 10.73 17.87
N VAL A 110 -14.19 10.72 16.65
CA VAL A 110 -14.83 10.15 15.46
C VAL A 110 -15.17 8.69 15.67
N ALA A 111 -14.23 7.89 16.19
CA ALA A 111 -14.46 6.46 16.45
C ALA A 111 -15.64 6.23 17.39
N LYS A 112 -15.74 7.02 18.47
CA LYS A 112 -16.87 6.97 19.42
C LYS A 112 -18.19 7.38 18.74
N LYS A 113 -18.21 8.51 18.04
CA LYS A 113 -19.42 9.06 17.39
C LYS A 113 -19.93 8.15 16.25
N GLN A 114 -19.04 7.47 15.55
CA GLN A 114 -19.38 6.57 14.44
C GLN A 114 -19.77 5.15 14.89
N GLY A 115 -19.82 4.87 16.20
CA GLY A 115 -20.13 3.56 16.75
C GLY A 115 -19.08 2.51 16.36
N ALA A 116 -17.83 2.90 16.31
CA ALA A 116 -16.76 1.99 15.91
C ALA A 116 -16.45 0.98 17.00
N ILE A 117 -16.35 -0.29 16.62
CA ILE A 117 -15.72 -1.33 17.45
C ILE A 117 -14.25 -0.95 17.66
N PHE A 118 -13.61 -0.54 16.56
CA PHE A 118 -12.26 0.03 16.58
C PHE A 118 -12.06 0.97 15.38
N LEU A 119 -11.11 1.88 15.53
CA LEU A 119 -10.48 2.62 14.45
C LEU A 119 -9.04 2.11 14.31
N LYS A 120 -8.71 1.57 13.13
CA LYS A 120 -7.37 1.15 12.75
C LYS A 120 -6.67 2.27 11.98
N ILE A 121 -5.42 2.54 12.35
CA ILE A 121 -4.48 3.38 11.59
C ILE A 121 -3.20 2.58 11.34
N ASP A 122 -2.54 2.82 10.22
CA ASP A 122 -1.22 2.25 9.91
C ASP A 122 -0.33 3.27 9.17
N PRO A 123 -0.07 4.44 9.81
CA PRO A 123 0.67 5.52 9.18
C PRO A 123 2.08 5.08 8.78
N ASP A 124 2.58 5.65 7.70
CA ASP A 124 3.90 5.31 7.13
C ASP A 124 5.03 5.99 7.94
N ILE A 125 5.08 5.70 9.25
CA ILE A 125 6.08 6.21 10.19
C ILE A 125 7.23 5.21 10.28
N VAL A 126 8.44 5.65 10.01
CA VAL A 126 9.64 4.84 10.11
C VAL A 126 9.97 4.59 11.59
N LEU A 127 10.15 3.33 11.99
CA LEU A 127 10.68 2.91 13.29
C LEU A 127 12.18 2.62 13.25
N GLY A 128 12.70 2.36 12.06
CA GLY A 128 14.11 2.09 11.83
C GLY A 128 14.39 1.70 10.40
N ARG A 129 15.67 1.69 10.04
CA ARG A 129 16.19 1.32 8.72
C ARG A 129 17.16 0.18 8.88
N GLY A 130 17.43 -0.53 7.78
CA GLY A 130 18.28 -1.71 7.78
C GLY A 130 17.60 -2.96 8.36
N VAL A 131 18.30 -4.09 8.25
CA VAL A 131 17.86 -5.37 8.79
C VAL A 131 18.09 -5.40 10.30
N PRO A 132 17.08 -5.78 11.11
CA PRO A 132 17.23 -5.84 12.58
C PRO A 132 18.45 -6.65 13.01
N ASN A 133 19.19 -6.12 13.97
CA ASN A 133 20.41 -6.72 14.56
C ASN A 133 21.60 -6.84 13.58
N ASN A 134 21.54 -6.27 12.40
CA ASN A 134 22.67 -6.17 11.48
C ASN A 134 23.42 -4.85 11.66
N ALA A 135 24.57 -4.71 10.99
CA ALA A 135 25.41 -3.50 11.04
C ALA A 135 24.72 -2.25 10.46
N ASP A 136 23.69 -2.44 9.63
CA ASP A 136 22.86 -1.41 9.01
C ASP A 136 21.58 -1.09 9.81
N ASP A 137 21.39 -1.69 10.98
CA ASP A 137 20.21 -1.45 11.84
C ASP A 137 20.31 -0.08 12.52
N VAL A 138 19.51 0.86 12.04
CA VAL A 138 19.42 2.22 12.59
C VAL A 138 18.00 2.50 13.06
N PRO A 139 17.75 2.64 14.37
CA PRO A 139 16.44 3.02 14.90
C PRO A 139 16.09 4.48 14.55
N ASP A 140 14.79 4.79 14.49
CA ASP A 140 14.28 6.16 14.32
C ASP A 140 13.60 6.63 15.61
N ASP A 141 14.20 7.62 16.28
CA ASP A 141 13.73 8.13 17.57
C ASP A 141 12.33 8.76 17.47
N ALA A 142 12.03 9.44 16.37
CA ALA A 142 10.72 10.06 16.18
C ALA A 142 9.62 9.01 16.01
N GLY A 143 9.92 7.90 15.32
CA GLY A 143 9.02 6.77 15.20
C GLY A 143 8.79 6.08 16.53
N GLN A 144 9.84 5.90 17.35
CA GLN A 144 9.71 5.32 18.70
C GLN A 144 8.87 6.23 19.61
N ALA A 145 9.06 7.55 19.55
CA ALA A 145 8.23 8.51 20.28
C ALA A 145 6.75 8.45 19.85
N ALA A 146 6.48 8.39 18.55
CA ALA A 146 5.12 8.25 18.03
C ALA A 146 4.46 6.95 18.51
N ARG A 147 5.20 5.82 18.52
CA ARG A 147 4.73 4.54 19.05
C ARG A 147 4.37 4.63 20.53
N SER A 148 5.24 5.20 21.33
CA SER A 148 5.05 5.37 22.78
C SER A 148 3.81 6.23 23.06
N GLU A 149 3.59 7.29 22.29
CA GLU A 149 2.43 8.16 22.43
C GLU A 149 1.11 7.46 22.08
N LEU A 150 1.09 6.66 21.01
CA LEU A 150 -0.09 5.86 20.67
C LEU A 150 -0.45 4.90 21.82
N MET A 151 0.54 4.19 22.36
CA MET A 151 0.32 3.27 23.47
C MET A 151 -0.18 4.00 24.73
N ARG A 152 0.40 5.15 25.07
CA ARG A 152 -0.02 6.00 26.20
C ARG A 152 -1.47 6.44 26.07
N ARG A 153 -1.96 6.68 24.84
CA ARG A 153 -3.35 7.07 24.52
C ARG A 153 -4.31 5.88 24.44
N GLY A 154 -3.85 4.67 24.72
CA GLY A 154 -4.68 3.47 24.68
C GLY A 154 -4.91 2.87 23.31
N TRP A 155 -4.08 3.23 22.31
CA TRP A 155 -4.01 2.50 21.05
C TRP A 155 -3.21 1.22 21.28
N GLY A 156 -3.75 0.08 20.85
CA GLY A 156 -3.07 -1.21 20.89
C GLY A 156 -2.44 -1.55 19.55
N TYR A 157 -1.27 -2.18 19.56
CA TYR A 157 -0.72 -2.79 18.35
C TYR A 157 -1.70 -3.83 17.80
N SER A 158 -2.05 -3.72 16.53
CA SER A 158 -3.06 -4.58 15.93
C SER A 158 -2.48 -5.97 15.62
N SER A 159 -3.18 -7.02 16.01
CA SER A 159 -2.84 -8.39 15.60
C SER A 159 -3.11 -8.66 14.11
N ASP A 160 -3.93 -7.83 13.46
CA ASP A 160 -4.26 -7.91 12.04
C ASP A 160 -3.61 -6.75 11.28
N GLN A 161 -2.41 -6.99 10.77
CA GLN A 161 -1.64 -6.05 9.94
C GLN A 161 -2.15 -6.13 8.50
N ILE A 162 -2.93 -5.12 8.06
CA ILE A 162 -3.53 -5.11 6.71
C ILE A 162 -2.47 -4.79 5.65
N GLN A 163 -1.55 -3.87 5.96
CA GLN A 163 -0.41 -3.54 5.12
C GLN A 163 0.85 -4.15 5.71
N PHE A 164 1.84 -4.42 4.86
CA PHE A 164 3.15 -4.84 5.34
C PHE A 164 3.77 -3.77 6.23
N GLN A 165 4.31 -4.19 7.34
CA GLN A 165 5.03 -3.32 8.29
C GLN A 165 6.41 -2.95 7.73
N ASN A 166 7.08 -3.90 7.08
CA ASN A 166 8.40 -3.70 6.52
C ASN A 166 8.30 -3.59 4.99
N THR A 167 9.15 -2.76 4.41
CA THR A 167 9.32 -2.61 2.97
C THR A 167 10.78 -2.49 2.58
N VAL A 168 11.06 -2.50 1.26
CA VAL A 168 12.36 -2.19 0.70
C VAL A 168 12.21 -0.95 -0.18
N LEU A 169 12.93 0.12 0.14
CA LEU A 169 12.94 1.37 -0.61
C LEU A 169 14.20 1.48 -1.47
N ILE A 170 14.03 1.89 -2.72
CA ILE A 170 15.11 2.25 -3.63
C ILE A 170 15.10 3.77 -3.80
N ASP A 171 16.25 4.40 -3.60
CA ASP A 171 16.48 5.79 -3.88
C ASP A 171 16.63 6.01 -5.41
N LEU A 172 15.69 6.77 -5.98
CA LEU A 172 15.70 7.15 -7.40
C LEU A 172 16.25 8.57 -7.64
N SER A 173 16.64 9.29 -6.60
CA SER A 173 17.19 10.65 -6.72
C SER A 173 18.60 10.68 -7.28
N VAL A 174 19.26 9.52 -7.38
CA VAL A 174 20.60 9.36 -7.92
C VAL A 174 20.59 9.09 -9.43
N PRO A 175 21.69 9.36 -10.15
CA PRO A 175 21.80 9.04 -11.56
C PRO A 175 21.57 7.57 -11.89
N VAL A 176 21.04 7.27 -13.08
CA VAL A 176 20.68 5.90 -13.53
C VAL A 176 21.85 4.90 -13.43
N ASN A 177 23.08 5.37 -13.77
CA ASN A 177 24.29 4.54 -13.64
C ASN A 177 24.62 4.20 -12.19
N GLU A 178 24.34 5.08 -11.25
CA GLU A 178 24.53 4.84 -9.83
C GLU A 178 23.47 3.90 -9.28
N MET A 179 22.19 4.04 -9.66
CA MET A 179 21.14 3.05 -9.33
C MET A 179 21.58 1.64 -9.75
N LEU A 180 22.11 1.49 -10.97
CA LEU A 180 22.58 0.20 -11.46
C LEU A 180 23.81 -0.29 -10.65
N ALA A 181 24.72 0.59 -10.29
CA ALA A 181 25.93 0.25 -9.51
C ALA A 181 25.60 -0.27 -8.10
N ARG A 182 24.54 0.28 -7.46
CA ARG A 182 24.06 -0.15 -6.13
C ARG A 182 23.44 -1.56 -6.11
N MET A 183 23.04 -2.09 -7.27
CA MET A 183 22.49 -3.45 -7.37
C MET A 183 23.56 -4.50 -7.15
N LYS A 184 23.17 -5.67 -6.60
CA LYS A 184 24.06 -6.83 -6.49
C LYS A 184 24.58 -7.29 -7.88
N PRO A 185 25.80 -7.81 -7.99
CA PRO A 185 26.37 -8.24 -9.28
C PRO A 185 25.48 -9.20 -10.07
N LYS A 186 24.85 -10.16 -9.37
CA LYS A 186 23.90 -11.12 -9.97
C LYS A 186 22.65 -10.43 -10.57
N THR A 187 22.15 -9.39 -9.92
CA THR A 187 21.00 -8.61 -10.43
C THR A 187 21.35 -7.88 -11.72
N ARG A 188 22.49 -7.19 -11.74
CA ARG A 188 23.00 -6.54 -12.98
C ARG A 188 23.21 -7.53 -14.12
N TYR A 189 23.75 -8.71 -13.78
CA TYR A 189 23.91 -9.80 -14.76
C TYR A 189 22.54 -10.26 -15.31
N ASN A 190 21.54 -10.46 -14.44
CA ASN A 190 20.22 -10.93 -14.84
C ASN A 190 19.47 -9.91 -15.72
N ILE A 191 19.62 -8.60 -15.47
CA ILE A 191 19.06 -7.55 -16.33
C ILE A 191 19.66 -7.65 -17.74
N ARG A 192 21.00 -7.69 -17.85
CA ARG A 192 21.69 -7.83 -19.14
C ARG A 192 21.38 -9.16 -19.84
N LEU A 193 21.20 -10.23 -19.06
CA LEU A 193 20.81 -11.54 -19.60
C LEU A 193 19.42 -11.48 -20.22
N ALA A 194 18.46 -10.79 -19.59
CA ALA A 194 17.12 -10.62 -20.12
C ALA A 194 17.15 -9.91 -21.49
N GLU A 195 17.86 -8.79 -21.58
CA GLU A 195 18.07 -8.05 -22.82
C GLU A 195 18.71 -8.95 -23.91
N LYS A 196 19.81 -9.63 -23.56
CA LYS A 196 20.53 -10.54 -24.47
C LYS A 196 19.66 -11.72 -24.95
N LYS A 197 18.72 -12.19 -24.11
CA LYS A 197 17.80 -13.30 -24.43
C LYS A 197 16.54 -12.85 -25.16
N GLY A 198 16.48 -11.59 -25.61
CA GLY A 198 15.39 -11.04 -26.40
C GLY A 198 14.12 -10.81 -25.59
N VAL A 199 14.22 -10.54 -24.28
CA VAL A 199 13.08 -10.06 -23.50
C VAL A 199 12.88 -8.60 -23.83
N GLY A 200 11.72 -8.27 -24.44
CA GLY A 200 11.24 -6.92 -24.61
C GLY A 200 10.28 -6.51 -23.49
N PHE A 201 9.94 -5.23 -23.43
CA PHE A 201 8.84 -4.76 -22.59
C PHE A 201 8.02 -3.69 -23.32
N ARG A 202 6.77 -3.55 -22.89
CA ARG A 202 5.90 -2.45 -23.29
C ARG A 202 5.05 -1.95 -22.12
N VAL A 203 4.55 -0.73 -22.24
CA VAL A 203 3.49 -0.24 -21.37
C VAL A 203 2.17 -0.84 -21.86
N GLY A 204 1.41 -1.40 -20.93
CA GLY A 204 0.10 -2.00 -21.23
C GLY A 204 -1.03 -0.96 -21.17
N GLY A 205 -2.18 -1.36 -21.70
CA GLY A 205 -3.42 -0.59 -21.71
C GLY A 205 -4.57 -1.29 -20.99
N VAL A 206 -5.74 -0.64 -20.96
CA VAL A 206 -6.95 -1.21 -20.34
C VAL A 206 -7.36 -2.54 -21.00
N GLY A 207 -7.06 -2.72 -22.29
CA GLY A 207 -7.30 -3.96 -23.04
C GLY A 207 -6.50 -5.16 -22.52
N ASP A 208 -5.36 -4.93 -21.86
CA ASP A 208 -4.51 -5.99 -21.30
C ASP A 208 -5.03 -6.55 -19.96
N LEU A 209 -5.96 -5.87 -19.29
CA LEU A 209 -6.40 -6.23 -17.93
C LEU A 209 -6.89 -7.67 -17.77
N PRO A 210 -7.62 -8.29 -18.72
CA PRO A 210 -8.02 -9.70 -18.60
C PRO A 210 -6.81 -10.64 -18.58
N MET A 211 -5.84 -10.43 -19.45
CA MET A 211 -4.61 -11.20 -19.54
C MET A 211 -3.76 -11.02 -18.28
N LEU A 212 -3.62 -9.78 -17.79
CA LEU A 212 -2.90 -9.47 -16.57
C LEU A 212 -3.53 -10.14 -15.35
N TYR A 213 -4.86 -10.14 -15.24
CA TYR A 213 -5.52 -10.86 -14.14
C TYR A 213 -5.25 -12.37 -14.19
N LYS A 214 -5.36 -12.98 -15.39
CA LYS A 214 -5.05 -14.41 -15.56
C LYS A 214 -3.62 -14.72 -15.09
N MET A 215 -2.64 -13.93 -15.52
CA MET A 215 -1.23 -14.08 -15.11
C MET A 215 -1.07 -13.89 -13.59
N TYR A 216 -1.81 -12.97 -12.97
CA TYR A 216 -1.79 -12.76 -11.53
C TYR A 216 -2.40 -13.94 -10.77
N ALA A 217 -3.47 -14.53 -11.29
CA ALA A 217 -4.08 -15.74 -10.73
C ALA A 217 -3.13 -16.95 -10.84
N GLU A 218 -2.46 -17.15 -11.98
CA GLU A 218 -1.40 -18.17 -12.14
C GLU A 218 -0.29 -17.99 -11.08
N THR A 219 0.14 -16.73 -10.87
CA THR A 219 1.14 -16.38 -9.85
C THR A 219 0.66 -16.72 -8.45
N SER A 220 -0.59 -16.35 -8.11
CA SER A 220 -1.14 -16.58 -6.78
C SER A 220 -1.25 -18.07 -6.43
N VAL A 221 -1.62 -18.89 -7.40
CA VAL A 221 -1.70 -20.36 -7.22
C VAL A 221 -0.30 -20.97 -7.03
N ARG A 222 0.65 -20.54 -7.86
CA ARG A 222 2.04 -21.01 -7.76
C ARG A 222 2.70 -20.64 -6.42
N ASP A 223 2.53 -19.37 -6.00
CA ASP A 223 3.23 -18.81 -4.84
C ASP A 223 2.39 -18.92 -3.54
N GLY A 224 1.15 -19.48 -3.64
CA GLY A 224 0.34 -19.89 -2.49
C GLY A 224 -0.43 -18.79 -1.76
N PHE A 225 -0.52 -17.56 -2.32
CA PHE A 225 -1.27 -16.48 -1.70
C PHE A 225 -2.71 -16.37 -2.24
N VAL A 226 -3.58 -15.72 -1.46
CA VAL A 226 -5.00 -15.55 -1.81
C VAL A 226 -5.21 -14.23 -2.52
N ILE A 227 -5.94 -14.26 -3.64
CA ILE A 227 -6.36 -13.06 -4.36
C ILE A 227 -7.88 -12.89 -4.32
N ARG A 228 -8.35 -11.69 -4.66
CA ARG A 228 -9.75 -11.37 -4.89
C ARG A 228 -10.17 -11.78 -6.30
N ASP A 229 -11.45 -11.60 -6.59
CA ASP A 229 -11.98 -11.82 -7.93
C ASP A 229 -11.44 -10.83 -8.96
N GLU A 230 -11.61 -11.19 -10.24
CA GLU A 230 -11.15 -10.42 -11.39
C GLU A 230 -11.70 -8.98 -11.41
N ASN A 231 -12.97 -8.81 -11.06
CA ASN A 231 -13.63 -7.51 -11.09
C ASN A 231 -13.01 -6.54 -10.09
N TYR A 232 -12.56 -7.04 -8.92
CA TYR A 232 -11.86 -6.22 -7.95
C TYR A 232 -10.56 -5.64 -8.54
N TYR A 233 -9.69 -6.49 -9.09
CA TYR A 233 -8.40 -6.02 -9.63
C TYR A 233 -8.59 -5.15 -10.85
N LYS A 234 -9.46 -5.52 -11.79
CA LYS A 234 -9.78 -4.69 -12.95
C LYS A 234 -10.34 -3.31 -12.54
N THR A 235 -11.11 -3.24 -11.46
CA THR A 235 -11.60 -1.97 -10.92
C THR A 235 -10.46 -1.12 -10.36
N VAL A 236 -9.58 -1.70 -9.53
CA VAL A 236 -8.41 -1.01 -8.97
C VAL A 236 -7.53 -0.50 -10.11
N TRP A 237 -7.08 -1.40 -10.97
CA TRP A 237 -6.12 -1.07 -12.03
C TRP A 237 -6.68 -0.02 -12.99
N ARG A 238 -7.92 -0.19 -13.46
CA ARG A 238 -8.56 0.77 -14.37
C ARG A 238 -8.68 2.16 -13.77
N LEU A 239 -9.13 2.28 -12.50
CA LEU A 239 -9.28 3.58 -11.85
C LEU A 239 -7.94 4.32 -11.75
N PHE A 240 -6.88 3.64 -11.34
CA PHE A 240 -5.56 4.27 -11.24
C PHE A 240 -4.89 4.51 -12.58
N MET A 241 -5.10 3.65 -13.60
CA MET A 241 -4.61 3.89 -14.96
C MET A 241 -5.29 5.09 -15.62
N GLN A 242 -6.55 5.36 -15.30
CA GLN A 242 -7.35 6.48 -15.84
C GLN A 242 -7.20 7.77 -15.03
N SER A 243 -6.64 7.69 -13.82
CA SER A 243 -6.36 8.85 -12.99
C SER A 243 -5.01 9.45 -13.35
N THR A 244 -4.97 10.78 -13.37
CA THR A 244 -3.74 11.55 -13.55
C THR A 244 -3.54 12.50 -12.38
N ILE A 245 -2.31 12.63 -11.92
CA ILE A 245 -1.91 13.59 -10.90
C ILE A 245 -0.80 14.43 -11.49
N HIS A 246 -1.00 15.74 -11.54
CA HIS A 246 -0.09 16.69 -12.21
C HIS A 246 0.26 16.28 -13.65
N GLY A 247 -0.74 15.73 -14.40
CA GLY A 247 -0.56 15.31 -15.80
C GLY A 247 0.12 13.95 -15.99
N GLN A 248 0.51 13.26 -14.92
CA GLN A 248 1.13 11.93 -14.98
C GLN A 248 0.13 10.84 -14.57
N PRO A 249 0.12 9.67 -15.23
CA PRO A 249 -0.75 8.56 -14.87
C PRO A 249 -0.40 8.03 -13.48
N SER A 250 -1.44 7.74 -12.68
CA SER A 250 -1.26 7.23 -11.31
C SER A 250 -0.87 5.75 -11.26
N ALA A 251 -1.06 4.99 -12.35
CA ALA A 251 -0.55 3.62 -12.48
C ALA A 251 -0.28 3.25 -13.93
N LEU A 252 0.79 2.49 -14.15
CA LEU A 252 1.21 1.93 -15.43
C LEU A 252 1.43 0.43 -15.31
N PRO A 253 0.77 -0.43 -16.09
CA PRO A 253 1.17 -1.81 -16.24
C PRO A 253 2.38 -1.89 -17.19
N LEU A 254 3.46 -2.52 -16.74
CA LEU A 254 4.63 -2.83 -17.54
C LEU A 254 4.61 -4.33 -17.83
N ILE A 255 4.67 -4.71 -19.11
CA ILE A 255 4.52 -6.09 -19.57
C ILE A 255 5.81 -6.51 -20.27
N ALA A 256 6.47 -7.55 -19.78
CA ALA A 256 7.60 -8.19 -20.45
C ALA A 256 7.11 -9.26 -21.42
N GLU A 257 7.71 -9.28 -22.60
CA GLU A 257 7.36 -10.18 -23.68
C GLU A 257 8.59 -10.92 -24.24
N VAL A 258 8.36 -12.15 -24.66
CA VAL A 258 9.32 -12.95 -25.43
C VAL A 258 8.63 -13.44 -26.67
N ASN A 259 9.15 -13.08 -27.84
CA ASN A 259 8.53 -13.38 -29.15
C ASN A 259 7.05 -12.90 -29.22
N ASN A 260 6.77 -11.72 -28.71
CA ASN A 260 5.43 -11.12 -28.58
C ASN A 260 4.48 -11.89 -27.62
N GLU A 261 4.96 -12.85 -26.84
CA GLU A 261 4.18 -13.53 -25.83
C GLU A 261 4.43 -12.89 -24.46
N PRO A 262 3.38 -12.38 -23.74
CA PRO A 262 3.51 -11.84 -22.41
C PRO A 262 3.95 -12.93 -21.41
N VAL A 263 5.06 -12.69 -20.68
CA VAL A 263 5.66 -13.66 -19.77
C VAL A 263 5.71 -13.18 -18.31
N ALA A 264 5.76 -11.87 -18.10
CA ALA A 264 5.70 -11.26 -16.77
C ALA A 264 5.09 -9.85 -16.87
N ALA A 265 4.54 -9.35 -15.76
CA ALA A 265 4.09 -7.98 -15.69
C ALA A 265 4.18 -7.44 -14.26
N ILE A 266 4.22 -6.11 -14.15
CA ILE A 266 4.09 -5.38 -12.89
C ILE A 266 3.14 -4.20 -13.07
N PHE A 267 2.50 -3.77 -11.98
CA PHE A 267 1.85 -2.47 -11.92
C PHE A 267 2.73 -1.50 -11.15
N LEU A 268 3.16 -0.46 -11.81
CA LEU A 268 3.89 0.67 -11.25
C LEU A 268 2.87 1.75 -10.86
N PHE A 269 2.59 1.91 -9.56
CA PHE A 269 1.80 3.01 -9.04
C PHE A 269 2.71 4.19 -8.74
N MET A 270 2.22 5.42 -8.96
CA MET A 270 2.97 6.65 -8.68
C MET A 270 2.07 7.66 -7.99
N PHE A 271 2.56 8.24 -6.89
CA PHE A 271 1.87 9.30 -6.16
C PHE A 271 2.87 10.18 -5.40
N ALA A 272 2.75 11.49 -5.60
CA ALA A 272 3.47 12.51 -4.84
C ALA A 272 4.99 12.24 -4.71
N GLY A 273 5.64 11.91 -5.83
CA GLY A 273 7.09 11.68 -5.87
C GLY A 273 7.56 10.31 -5.37
N ARG A 274 6.65 9.39 -5.06
CA ARG A 274 6.96 8.00 -4.73
C ARG A 274 6.28 7.05 -5.71
N ALA A 275 7.04 6.06 -6.18
CA ALA A 275 6.55 4.94 -6.96
C ALA A 275 6.40 3.70 -6.08
N TYR A 276 5.49 2.78 -6.46
CA TYR A 276 5.17 1.57 -5.68
C TYR A 276 5.03 0.35 -6.57
N TYR A 277 5.67 -0.76 -6.18
CA TYR A 277 5.53 -2.08 -6.76
C TYR A 277 4.52 -2.92 -5.96
N VAL A 278 3.23 -2.75 -6.24
CA VAL A 278 2.15 -3.40 -5.46
C VAL A 278 1.77 -4.76 -6.02
N TYR A 279 1.73 -4.88 -7.35
CA TYR A 279 1.32 -6.11 -8.03
C TYR A 279 2.40 -6.55 -9.01
N GLY A 280 2.88 -7.78 -8.81
CA GLY A 280 3.79 -8.46 -9.71
C GLY A 280 3.25 -9.81 -10.10
N MET A 281 3.44 -10.20 -11.35
CA MET A 281 2.94 -11.44 -11.90
C MET A 281 3.88 -12.01 -12.95
N SER A 282 3.92 -13.33 -13.06
CA SER A 282 4.72 -14.02 -14.08
C SER A 282 4.15 -15.40 -14.38
N ARG A 283 4.27 -15.80 -15.63
CA ARG A 283 3.97 -17.16 -16.08
C ARG A 283 5.14 -18.11 -15.78
N ASN A 284 4.93 -19.39 -15.92
CA ASN A 284 5.98 -20.40 -15.71
C ASN A 284 6.89 -20.61 -16.93
N ILE A 285 6.63 -19.90 -18.03
CA ILE A 285 7.42 -19.97 -19.27
C ILE A 285 8.50 -18.88 -19.27
N HIS A 286 9.64 -19.16 -19.90
CA HIS A 286 10.75 -18.22 -20.12
C HIS A 286 11.32 -17.56 -18.85
N ARG A 287 11.12 -18.16 -17.67
CA ARG A 287 11.63 -17.62 -16.40
C ARG A 287 13.17 -17.55 -16.37
N GLU A 288 13.82 -18.47 -17.07
CA GLU A 288 15.28 -18.53 -17.25
C GLU A 288 15.84 -17.33 -18.04
N LYS A 289 14.96 -16.56 -18.70
CA LYS A 289 15.31 -15.31 -19.38
C LYS A 289 15.25 -14.08 -18.48
N MET A 290 14.91 -14.25 -17.19
CA MET A 290 14.92 -13.21 -16.16
C MET A 290 14.02 -11.99 -16.42
N PRO A 291 12.79 -12.13 -16.96
CA PRO A 291 11.94 -10.98 -17.35
C PRO A 291 11.60 -10.05 -16.18
N ALA A 292 11.44 -10.58 -14.96
CA ALA A 292 11.14 -9.79 -13.77
C ALA A 292 12.24 -8.79 -13.42
N TYR A 293 13.50 -9.12 -13.65
CA TYR A 293 14.63 -8.21 -13.41
C TYR A 293 14.63 -7.04 -14.39
N LEU A 294 14.34 -7.29 -15.66
CA LEU A 294 14.20 -6.25 -16.67
C LEU A 294 13.02 -5.31 -16.31
N LEU A 295 11.85 -5.86 -15.95
CA LEU A 295 10.69 -5.05 -15.58
C LEU A 295 10.97 -4.12 -14.39
N GLN A 296 11.65 -4.61 -13.37
CA GLN A 296 12.01 -3.75 -12.21
C GLN A 296 12.97 -2.64 -12.62
N TRP A 297 13.95 -2.95 -13.47
CA TRP A 297 14.88 -1.96 -13.98
C TRP A 297 14.18 -0.89 -14.82
N GLU A 298 13.27 -1.28 -15.72
CA GLU A 298 12.48 -0.34 -16.51
C GLU A 298 11.54 0.49 -15.64
N ALA A 299 10.91 -0.14 -14.62
CA ALA A 299 10.08 0.58 -13.66
C ALA A 299 10.85 1.67 -12.90
N MET A 300 12.08 1.40 -12.46
CA MET A 300 12.93 2.39 -11.79
C MET A 300 13.23 3.58 -12.72
N LYS A 301 13.58 3.32 -13.98
CA LYS A 301 13.85 4.37 -14.97
C LYS A 301 12.60 5.21 -15.27
N ILE A 302 11.45 4.54 -15.47
CA ILE A 302 10.17 5.21 -15.74
C ILE A 302 9.74 6.04 -14.54
N ALA A 303 9.84 5.51 -13.32
CA ALA A 303 9.50 6.23 -12.10
C ALA A 303 10.37 7.49 -11.92
N GLY A 304 11.68 7.36 -12.08
CA GLY A 304 12.62 8.51 -12.02
C GLY A 304 12.31 9.56 -13.08
N ALA A 305 12.04 9.15 -14.32
CA ALA A 305 11.68 10.06 -15.42
C ALA A 305 10.33 10.78 -15.15
N ASN A 306 9.44 10.19 -14.34
CA ASN A 306 8.19 10.81 -13.88
C ASN A 306 8.34 11.58 -12.56
N GLY A 307 9.56 11.89 -12.13
CA GLY A 307 9.84 12.73 -10.95
C GLY A 307 9.69 12.01 -9.61
N CYS A 308 9.66 10.68 -9.59
CA CYS A 308 9.69 9.94 -8.33
C CYS A 308 11.11 9.90 -7.76
N ALA A 309 11.26 10.29 -6.50
CA ALA A 309 12.53 10.23 -5.76
C ALA A 309 12.75 8.86 -5.07
N ALA A 310 11.69 8.07 -4.90
CA ALA A 310 11.77 6.78 -4.23
C ALA A 310 10.89 5.73 -4.94
N TYR A 311 11.34 4.47 -4.91
CA TYR A 311 10.58 3.32 -5.37
C TYR A 311 10.40 2.32 -4.23
N ASP A 312 9.16 2.18 -3.80
CA ASP A 312 8.76 1.27 -2.75
C ASP A 312 8.43 -0.10 -3.36
N LEU A 313 9.24 -1.09 -3.04
CA LEU A 313 9.06 -2.45 -3.55
C LEU A 313 7.97 -3.22 -2.82
N TRP A 314 7.28 -2.60 -1.85
CA TRP A 314 6.19 -3.18 -1.10
C TRP A 314 6.60 -4.46 -0.35
N GLY A 315 6.13 -4.69 0.85
CA GLY A 315 6.35 -5.90 1.65
C GLY A 315 7.80 -6.42 1.74
N ALA A 316 8.30 -6.51 2.95
CA ALA A 316 9.49 -7.25 3.34
C ALA A 316 9.13 -8.21 4.48
N PRO A 317 9.96 -9.22 4.80
CA PRO A 317 9.72 -10.16 5.88
C PRO A 317 9.53 -9.48 7.23
N ASP A 318 8.79 -10.13 8.13
CA ASP A 318 8.78 -9.77 9.54
C ASP A 318 10.03 -10.34 10.25
N VAL A 319 10.47 -11.53 9.82
CA VAL A 319 11.70 -12.18 10.27
C VAL A 319 12.66 -12.31 9.09
N PHE A 320 13.84 -11.69 9.19
CA PHE A 320 14.80 -11.60 8.09
C PHE A 320 15.70 -12.84 7.98
N ASP A 321 15.10 -14.03 7.88
CA ASP A 321 15.77 -15.30 7.64
C ASP A 321 14.92 -16.25 6.79
N GLU A 322 15.44 -17.47 6.53
CA GLU A 322 14.82 -18.45 5.63
C GLU A 322 13.50 -19.04 6.16
N SER A 323 13.15 -18.82 7.42
CA SER A 323 11.89 -19.29 8.02
C SER A 323 10.69 -18.45 7.58
N ASP A 324 10.91 -17.21 7.17
CA ASP A 324 9.85 -16.32 6.69
C ASP A 324 9.44 -16.66 5.25
N SER A 325 8.15 -16.76 5.00
CA SER A 325 7.59 -17.08 3.68
C SER A 325 7.95 -16.05 2.60
N MET A 326 8.27 -14.82 2.99
CA MET A 326 8.68 -13.74 2.09
C MET A 326 10.20 -13.69 1.85
N TRP A 327 10.99 -14.59 2.46
CA TRP A 327 12.44 -14.55 2.32
C TRP A 327 12.92 -14.56 0.87
N GLY A 328 12.36 -15.44 0.03
CA GLY A 328 12.71 -15.50 -1.39
C GLY A 328 12.42 -14.21 -2.16
N VAL A 329 11.27 -13.56 -1.84
CA VAL A 329 10.89 -12.28 -2.43
C VAL A 329 11.80 -11.16 -1.92
N TYR A 330 12.15 -11.17 -0.64
CA TYR A 330 13.09 -10.21 -0.05
C TYR A 330 14.47 -10.29 -0.70
N ARG A 331 15.04 -11.50 -0.89
CA ARG A 331 16.32 -11.70 -1.56
C ARG A 331 16.35 -11.12 -2.98
N PHE A 332 15.23 -11.22 -3.70
CA PHE A 332 15.07 -10.56 -4.99
C PHE A 332 15.12 -9.03 -4.85
N LYS A 333 14.35 -8.45 -3.92
CA LYS A 333 14.27 -7.00 -3.67
C LYS A 333 15.59 -6.42 -3.16
N GLU A 334 16.23 -7.09 -2.22
CA GLU A 334 17.56 -6.75 -1.72
C GLU A 334 18.59 -6.67 -2.85
N GLY A 335 18.49 -7.60 -3.82
CA GLY A 335 19.35 -7.61 -5.00
C GLY A 335 19.25 -6.36 -5.86
N LEU A 336 18.13 -5.65 -5.84
CA LEU A 336 17.90 -4.40 -6.58
C LEU A 336 18.56 -3.18 -5.95
N GLY A 337 19.25 -3.33 -4.80
CA GLY A 337 20.00 -2.26 -4.14
C GLY A 337 19.16 -1.35 -3.24
N GLY A 338 17.99 -1.83 -2.79
CA GLY A 338 17.13 -1.09 -1.88
C GLY A 338 17.50 -1.28 -0.41
N GLU A 339 17.09 -0.33 0.41
CA GLU A 339 17.22 -0.32 1.87
C GLU A 339 15.95 -0.88 2.52
N VAL A 340 16.09 -1.71 3.54
CA VAL A 340 14.96 -2.14 4.38
C VAL A 340 14.48 -0.96 5.21
N VAL A 341 13.17 -0.70 5.19
CA VAL A 341 12.52 0.29 6.05
C VAL A 341 11.44 -0.40 6.87
N ARG A 342 11.55 -0.26 8.17
CA ARG A 342 10.61 -0.82 9.15
C ARG A 342 9.69 0.29 9.62
N THR A 343 8.38 0.09 9.45
CA THR A 343 7.39 1.10 9.85
C THR A 343 6.63 0.71 11.11
N LEU A 344 5.88 1.65 11.64
CA LEU A 344 5.08 1.50 12.84
C LEU A 344 4.11 0.30 12.79
N GLY A 345 3.60 -0.03 11.60
CA GLY A 345 2.52 -0.99 11.43
C GLY A 345 1.16 -0.44 11.91
N ALA A 346 0.18 -1.34 12.03
CA ALA A 346 -1.17 -0.96 12.38
C ALA A 346 -1.41 -0.91 13.89
N TYR A 347 -2.17 0.12 14.31
CA TYR A 347 -2.65 0.31 15.67
C TYR A 347 -4.17 0.46 15.68
N ASP A 348 -4.81 -0.15 16.67
CA ASP A 348 -6.25 -0.11 16.88
C ASP A 348 -6.60 0.72 18.12
N PHE A 349 -7.49 1.71 17.95
CA PHE A 349 -8.18 2.36 19.04
C PHE A 349 -9.57 1.75 19.21
N ALA A 350 -9.82 1.12 20.36
CA ALA A 350 -11.10 0.50 20.71
C ALA A 350 -11.86 1.36 21.72
N PRO A 351 -12.93 2.08 21.30
CA PRO A 351 -13.80 2.83 22.22
C PRO A 351 -14.42 1.95 23.31
N ASN A 352 -14.71 0.69 22.98
CA ASN A 352 -15.22 -0.31 23.91
C ASN A 352 -14.41 -1.61 23.78
N LYS A 353 -13.63 -1.92 24.81
CA LYS A 353 -12.74 -3.09 24.84
C LYS A 353 -13.48 -4.43 24.78
N LEU A 354 -14.73 -4.50 25.27
CA LEU A 354 -15.53 -5.73 25.22
C LEU A 354 -15.93 -6.07 23.78
N TRP A 355 -16.46 -5.09 23.03
CA TRP A 355 -16.80 -5.28 21.63
C TRP A 355 -15.57 -5.59 20.77
N TYR A 356 -14.45 -4.95 21.08
CA TYR A 356 -13.19 -5.23 20.38
C TYR A 356 -12.71 -6.66 20.62
N LYS A 357 -12.73 -7.13 21.87
CA LYS A 357 -12.35 -8.51 22.22
C LYS A 357 -13.23 -9.52 21.51
N LEU A 358 -14.55 -9.33 21.56
CA LEU A 358 -15.53 -10.20 20.87
C LEU A 358 -15.27 -10.25 19.36
N TYR A 359 -15.02 -9.10 18.74
CA TYR A 359 -14.70 -9.02 17.31
C TYR A 359 -13.38 -9.74 16.99
N ALA A 360 -12.34 -9.52 17.77
CA ALA A 360 -11.03 -10.13 17.58
C ALA A 360 -11.04 -11.66 17.76
N GLU A 361 -11.97 -12.22 18.56
CA GLU A 361 -12.13 -13.66 18.72
C GLU A 361 -12.93 -14.31 17.57
N ILE A 362 -13.92 -13.60 17.03
CA ILE A 362 -14.83 -14.16 15.99
C ILE A 362 -14.24 -14.00 14.59
N MET A 363 -13.68 -12.82 14.28
CA MET A 363 -13.27 -12.48 12.91
C MET A 363 -12.19 -13.40 12.32
N PRO A 364 -11.15 -13.83 13.05
CA PRO A 364 -10.18 -14.77 12.50
C PRO A 364 -10.81 -16.04 11.94
N ARG A 365 -11.79 -16.63 12.66
CA ARG A 365 -12.52 -17.84 12.22
C ARG A 365 -13.32 -17.61 10.93
N VAL A 366 -13.95 -16.44 10.82
CA VAL A 366 -14.68 -16.06 9.58
C VAL A 366 -13.73 -15.86 8.42
N LEU A 367 -12.61 -15.18 8.66
CA LEU A 367 -11.61 -14.93 7.63
C LEU A 367 -10.94 -16.21 7.13
N ASP A 368 -10.69 -17.20 8.00
CA ASP A 368 -10.09 -18.47 7.61
C ASP A 368 -11.01 -19.27 6.69
N VAL A 369 -12.33 -19.29 6.97
CA VAL A 369 -13.32 -19.89 6.09
C VAL A 369 -13.38 -19.17 4.73
N MET A 370 -13.34 -17.83 4.73
CA MET A 370 -13.34 -17.05 3.49
C MET A 370 -12.06 -17.27 2.66
N ARG A 371 -10.89 -17.35 3.30
CA ARG A 371 -9.60 -17.62 2.64
C ARG A 371 -9.58 -18.98 1.98
N SER A 372 -10.07 -20.03 2.67
CA SER A 372 -10.15 -21.39 2.14
C SER A 372 -11.02 -21.43 0.88
N ARG A 373 -12.24 -20.86 0.93
CA ARG A 373 -13.14 -20.76 -0.22
C ARG A 373 -12.55 -19.94 -1.37
N GLY A 374 -11.81 -18.85 -1.05
CA GLY A 374 -11.14 -18.01 -2.04
C GLY A 374 -10.07 -18.78 -2.82
N LYS A 375 -9.25 -19.59 -2.15
CA LYS A 375 -8.25 -20.46 -2.80
C LYS A 375 -8.86 -21.46 -3.76
N GLU A 376 -9.94 -22.14 -3.35
CA GLU A 376 -10.65 -23.11 -4.19
C GLU A 376 -11.23 -22.43 -5.44
N LYS A 377 -11.90 -21.30 -5.28
CA LYS A 377 -12.50 -20.55 -6.39
C LYS A 377 -11.45 -20.08 -7.39
N THR A 378 -10.29 -19.62 -6.93
CA THR A 378 -9.19 -19.20 -7.83
C THR A 378 -8.66 -20.38 -8.63
N LYS A 379 -8.48 -21.56 -8.00
CA LYS A 379 -8.06 -22.80 -8.71
C LYS A 379 -9.08 -23.22 -9.78
N GLN A 380 -10.37 -23.19 -9.47
CA GLN A 380 -11.44 -23.53 -10.42
C GLN A 380 -11.54 -22.57 -11.61
N GLY A 381 -11.20 -21.29 -11.41
CA GLY A 381 -11.21 -20.27 -12.49
C GLY A 381 -10.04 -20.33 -13.45
N LEU A 382 -9.02 -21.16 -13.18
CA LEU A 382 -7.85 -21.37 -14.04
C LEU A 382 -7.93 -22.65 -14.90
N GLY A 383 -8.85 -23.57 -14.58
CA GLY A 383 -9.13 -24.79 -15.35
C GLY A 383 -10.22 -24.55 -16.37
#